data_185bae9850ecc310e2f3d7851c64d21a
#
_entry.id   185bae9850ecc310e2f3d7851c64d21a
#
_cell.length_a   1.000
_cell.length_b   1.000
_cell.length_c   1.000
_cell.angle_alpha   90.00
_cell.angle_beta   90.00
_cell.angle_gamma   90.00
#
_symmetry.space_group_name_H-M   'P 1'
#
loop_
_entity.id
_entity.type
_entity.pdbx_description
1 polymer ?
#
loop_
_entity_poly.entity_id
_entity_poly.type
_entity_poly.pdbx_seq_one_letter_code
_entity_poly.pdbx_strand_id
1 'polypeptide(L)'
;VKALNNGETLKSGRHTLNIFVDSHDRIWYGTEDGAFCYHPRDIQHPKHYTTAQGLTDNSITSFIEDNLGRIWIGTTSGLSKINVKEGTITKYYVENGIQSNEFSDGAACATPDRRFIVMAGTGGINIFEASRVKQHPWNATVKLSGFLLGNKHVVPFMKSGSYTITEKGVYDTKEFHLTHDDNSFTLQLSTLTYNNVEQIVYAYSINDEEWRKVQSGINEISFSHLPPGTYHFKVKAICNNYETPIKEFTIIVHPAWYAGFWAKCVYFLIFFLLINAYMRHRKRQEEDRLVLQQHIHAEEMGEAKLRFFMNISHEIRTPLTLLLTPLLSLIKEDKDPHRQSIYDLMHRNSERILHLINQMMDLRKIDKGNTQIGRASCR
;
A
#
# COMPACT_ATOMS: atom_id res chain seq x y z
N VAL A 1 -44.72 36.52 -15.72
CA VAL A 1 -45.98 35.88 -16.12
C VAL A 1 -46.02 35.61 -17.63
N LYS A 2 -45.50 36.48 -18.50
CA LYS A 2 -45.45 36.18 -19.96
C LYS A 2 -44.48 35.06 -20.32
N ALA A 3 -43.48 34.77 -19.52
CA ALA A 3 -42.52 33.70 -19.75
C ALA A 3 -43.09 32.27 -19.52
N LEU A 4 -44.14 32.16 -18.70
CA LEU A 4 -44.83 30.93 -18.43
C LEU A 4 -45.90 30.55 -19.48
N ASN A 5 -46.20 31.46 -20.41
CA ASN A 5 -47.22 31.20 -21.47
C ASN A 5 -46.75 30.26 -22.58
N ASN A 6 -45.47 29.86 -22.61
CA ASN A 6 -44.95 28.91 -23.61
C ASN A 6 -45.08 27.43 -23.20
N GLY A 7 -45.87 27.16 -22.16
CA GLY A 7 -46.16 25.76 -21.77
C GLY A 7 -44.95 24.99 -21.17
N GLU A 8 -43.84 25.64 -20.93
CA GLU A 8 -42.71 25.06 -20.21
C GLU A 8 -43.03 25.05 -18.71
N THR A 9 -43.49 23.94 -18.22
CA THR A 9 -43.60 23.67 -16.80
C THR A 9 -42.16 23.56 -16.25
N LEU A 10 -41.82 24.49 -15.36
CA LEU A 10 -40.65 24.33 -14.50
C LEU A 10 -40.85 23.02 -13.72
N LYS A 11 -40.19 21.97 -14.16
CA LYS A 11 -40.23 20.68 -13.45
C LYS A 11 -39.36 20.79 -12.21
N SER A 12 -39.84 21.48 -11.17
CA SER A 12 -39.39 21.17 -9.83
C SER A 12 -40.20 19.95 -9.42
N GLY A 13 -39.58 18.78 -9.31
CA GLY A 13 -40.25 17.55 -8.92
C GLY A 13 -40.73 17.51 -7.46
N ARG A 14 -40.80 18.68 -6.78
CA ARG A 14 -41.10 18.81 -5.35
C ARG A 14 -41.96 20.02 -5.04
N HIS A 15 -42.63 20.01 -3.89
CA HIS A 15 -43.53 21.05 -3.45
C HIS A 15 -42.80 22.39 -3.35
N THR A 16 -43.27 23.41 -4.05
CA THR A 16 -42.84 24.79 -3.90
C THR A 16 -43.54 25.37 -2.68
N LEU A 17 -42.75 25.75 -1.69
CA LEU A 17 -43.25 26.26 -0.41
C LEU A 17 -43.46 27.77 -0.44
N ASN A 18 -42.60 28.49 -1.16
CA ASN A 18 -42.65 29.95 -1.20
C ASN A 18 -42.11 30.53 -2.53
N ILE A 19 -42.67 31.66 -3.00
CA ILE A 19 -42.24 32.38 -4.21
C ILE A 19 -42.08 33.86 -3.86
N PHE A 20 -40.99 34.47 -4.35
CA PHE A 20 -40.67 35.87 -4.12
C PHE A 20 -40.06 36.50 -5.38
N VAL A 21 -40.38 37.76 -5.66
CA VAL A 21 -39.77 38.53 -6.74
C VAL A 21 -38.99 39.68 -6.13
N ASP A 22 -37.71 39.77 -6.44
CA ASP A 22 -36.87 40.82 -5.91
C ASP A 22 -36.89 42.12 -6.77
N SER A 23 -36.21 43.15 -6.33
CA SER A 23 -36.17 44.45 -7.01
C SER A 23 -35.44 44.45 -8.37
N HIS A 24 -34.80 43.34 -8.74
CA HIS A 24 -34.14 43.13 -10.02
C HIS A 24 -34.94 42.19 -10.93
N ASP A 25 -36.25 42.02 -10.65
CA ASP A 25 -37.15 41.10 -11.35
C ASP A 25 -36.71 39.63 -11.33
N ARG A 26 -35.80 39.23 -10.43
CA ARG A 26 -35.41 37.82 -10.27
C ARG A 26 -36.50 37.10 -9.50
N ILE A 27 -36.85 35.91 -9.97
CA ILE A 27 -37.86 35.07 -9.36
C ILE A 27 -37.15 34.05 -8.46
N TRP A 28 -37.44 34.13 -7.17
CA TRP A 28 -36.96 33.18 -6.16
C TRP A 28 -38.09 32.25 -5.80
N TYR A 29 -37.80 30.94 -5.74
CA TYR A 29 -38.73 29.98 -5.16
C TYR A 29 -37.99 29.01 -4.24
N GLY A 30 -38.65 28.70 -3.15
CA GLY A 30 -38.18 27.79 -2.10
C GLY A 30 -38.83 26.44 -2.21
N THR A 31 -38.04 25.42 -1.97
CA THR A 31 -38.46 24.02 -1.92
C THR A 31 -37.85 23.35 -0.69
N GLU A 32 -38.12 22.04 -0.51
CA GLU A 32 -37.43 21.22 0.46
C GLU A 32 -35.97 20.86 0.04
N ASP A 33 -35.61 21.15 -1.22
CA ASP A 33 -34.29 20.87 -1.77
C ASP A 33 -33.39 22.11 -1.90
N GLY A 34 -33.83 23.25 -1.43
CA GLY A 34 -33.11 24.51 -1.50
C GLY A 34 -33.87 25.64 -2.17
N ALA A 35 -33.18 26.74 -2.35
CA ALA A 35 -33.67 27.96 -3.00
C ALA A 35 -33.20 28.04 -4.45
N PHE A 36 -34.10 28.34 -5.33
CA PHE A 36 -33.81 28.57 -6.75
C PHE A 36 -34.02 30.05 -7.10
N CYS A 37 -33.14 30.58 -7.93
CA CYS A 37 -33.21 31.96 -8.41
C CYS A 37 -33.16 31.98 -9.94
N TYR A 38 -34.26 32.41 -10.58
CA TYR A 38 -34.33 32.63 -12.02
C TYR A 38 -34.05 34.09 -12.35
N HIS A 39 -33.21 34.30 -13.34
CA HIS A 39 -33.03 35.62 -13.90
C HIS A 39 -34.04 35.83 -15.05
N PRO A 40 -34.67 37.00 -15.21
CA PRO A 40 -35.65 37.25 -16.26
C PRO A 40 -35.17 37.01 -17.69
N ARG A 41 -33.84 37.10 -17.89
CA ARG A 41 -33.17 36.89 -19.18
C ARG A 41 -32.69 35.47 -19.42
N ASP A 42 -32.65 34.63 -18.37
CA ASP A 42 -32.20 33.25 -18.43
C ASP A 42 -33.03 32.36 -17.50
N ILE A 43 -34.18 31.94 -18.02
CA ILE A 43 -35.17 31.15 -17.29
C ILE A 43 -34.78 29.66 -17.32
N GLN A 44 -33.96 29.24 -18.26
CA GLN A 44 -33.61 27.82 -18.42
C GLN A 44 -32.53 27.35 -17.43
N HIS A 45 -31.70 28.23 -16.90
CA HIS A 45 -30.61 27.91 -16.02
C HIS A 45 -30.74 28.60 -14.65
N PRO A 46 -31.63 28.12 -13.76
CA PRO A 46 -31.75 28.72 -12.42
C PRO A 46 -30.49 28.48 -11.60
N LYS A 47 -30.11 29.48 -10.83
CA LYS A 47 -29.12 29.28 -9.78
C LYS A 47 -29.76 28.49 -8.64
N HIS A 48 -29.15 27.40 -8.24
CA HIS A 48 -29.61 26.54 -7.15
C HIS A 48 -28.71 26.74 -5.92
N TYR A 49 -29.30 27.12 -4.81
CA TYR A 49 -28.65 27.33 -3.54
C TYR A 49 -29.11 26.26 -2.54
N THR A 50 -28.16 25.54 -1.97
CA THR A 50 -28.35 24.52 -0.97
C THR A 50 -27.42 24.67 0.20
N THR A 51 -27.45 23.79 1.16
CA THR A 51 -26.46 23.73 2.25
C THR A 51 -25.03 23.57 1.72
N ALA A 52 -24.83 22.93 0.57
CA ALA A 52 -23.52 22.80 -0.08
C ALA A 52 -22.99 24.16 -0.58
N GLN A 53 -23.85 25.09 -1.00
CA GLN A 53 -23.48 26.45 -1.37
C GLN A 53 -23.45 27.41 -0.17
N GLY A 54 -23.91 26.97 0.99
CA GLY A 54 -23.81 27.73 2.22
C GLY A 54 -25.13 28.17 2.85
N LEU A 55 -26.27 27.63 2.45
CA LEU A 55 -27.51 27.84 3.19
C LEU A 55 -27.48 27.18 4.56
N THR A 56 -28.34 27.66 5.48
CA THR A 56 -28.53 27.05 6.81
C THR A 56 -29.20 25.70 6.72
N ASP A 57 -30.21 25.58 5.85
CA ASP A 57 -30.95 24.35 5.55
C ASP A 57 -31.48 24.40 4.10
N ASN A 58 -31.85 23.22 3.57
CA ASN A 58 -32.46 23.09 2.24
C ASN A 58 -33.99 23.36 2.26
N SER A 59 -34.64 23.18 3.40
CA SER A 59 -36.07 23.46 3.52
C SER A 59 -36.34 24.96 3.70
N ILE A 60 -36.79 25.62 2.62
CA ILE A 60 -36.96 27.07 2.52
C ILE A 60 -38.36 27.46 2.93
N THR A 61 -38.48 28.30 3.92
CA THR A 61 -39.79 28.73 4.45
C THR A 61 -40.21 30.14 4.00
N SER A 62 -39.25 31.07 3.81
CA SER A 62 -39.60 32.45 3.46
C SER A 62 -38.45 33.19 2.79
N PHE A 63 -38.80 34.20 1.98
CA PHE A 63 -37.84 35.12 1.36
C PHE A 63 -38.22 36.56 1.64
N ILE A 64 -37.22 37.40 1.79
CA ILE A 64 -37.41 38.86 1.86
C ILE A 64 -36.15 39.59 1.36
N GLU A 65 -36.31 40.69 0.66
CA GLU A 65 -35.21 41.54 0.20
C GLU A 65 -35.08 42.77 1.09
N ASP A 66 -33.83 43.11 1.45
CA ASP A 66 -33.53 44.31 2.20
C ASP A 66 -33.24 45.54 1.27
N ASN A 67 -33.08 46.71 1.88
CA ASN A 67 -32.78 47.96 1.18
C ASN A 67 -31.39 48.02 0.51
N LEU A 68 -30.53 47.00 0.73
CA LEU A 68 -29.22 46.85 0.09
C LEU A 68 -29.25 45.79 -1.04
N GLY A 69 -30.44 45.24 -1.35
CA GLY A 69 -30.63 44.21 -2.40
C GLY A 69 -30.12 42.83 -2.01
N ARG A 70 -29.95 42.56 -0.70
CA ARG A 70 -29.61 41.24 -0.19
C ARG A 70 -30.88 40.45 0.11
N ILE A 71 -30.83 39.16 -0.16
CA ILE A 71 -31.98 38.28 0.07
C ILE A 71 -31.81 37.56 1.39
N TRP A 72 -32.80 37.66 2.27
CA TRP A 72 -32.88 36.93 3.51
C TRP A 72 -33.81 35.75 3.32
N ILE A 73 -33.37 34.56 3.73
CA ILE A 73 -34.04 33.30 3.51
C ILE A 73 -34.26 32.66 4.85
N GLY A 74 -35.50 32.51 5.26
CA GLY A 74 -35.90 31.71 6.40
C GLY A 74 -35.88 30.24 6.01
N THR A 75 -35.40 29.38 6.91
CA THR A 75 -35.38 27.93 6.73
C THR A 75 -35.89 27.23 7.98
N THR A 76 -36.05 25.93 7.92
CA THR A 76 -36.40 25.11 9.08
C THR A 76 -35.25 24.98 10.08
N SER A 77 -34.04 25.38 9.72
CA SER A 77 -32.86 25.31 10.61
C SER A 77 -31.93 26.53 10.44
N GLY A 78 -32.44 27.74 10.71
CA GLY A 78 -31.69 28.99 10.72
C GLY A 78 -32.12 29.98 9.64
N LEU A 79 -31.43 31.10 9.60
CA LEU A 79 -31.65 32.23 8.70
C LEU A 79 -30.43 32.43 7.82
N SER A 80 -30.61 32.46 6.51
CA SER A 80 -29.54 32.70 5.54
C SER A 80 -29.68 34.08 4.91
N LYS A 81 -28.56 34.79 4.71
CA LYS A 81 -28.51 36.05 3.98
C LYS A 81 -27.63 35.89 2.74
N ILE A 82 -28.17 36.08 1.56
CA ILE A 82 -27.44 36.03 0.29
C ILE A 82 -27.15 37.46 -0.19
N ASN A 83 -25.87 37.76 -0.36
CA ASN A 83 -25.44 38.90 -1.15
C ASN A 83 -25.23 38.45 -2.60
N VAL A 84 -26.23 38.67 -3.44
CA VAL A 84 -26.22 38.20 -4.83
C VAL A 84 -25.12 38.85 -5.67
N LYS A 85 -24.72 40.07 -5.35
CA LYS A 85 -23.66 40.82 -6.07
C LYS A 85 -22.29 40.24 -5.79
N GLU A 86 -22.01 39.88 -4.55
CA GLU A 86 -20.72 39.32 -4.09
C GLU A 86 -20.71 37.79 -4.16
N GLY A 87 -21.87 37.16 -4.33
CA GLY A 87 -22.00 35.71 -4.30
C GLY A 87 -21.77 35.08 -2.91
N THR A 88 -21.86 35.90 -1.84
CA THR A 88 -21.60 35.44 -0.46
C THR A 88 -22.89 35.07 0.25
N ILE A 89 -22.83 34.01 1.05
CA ILE A 89 -23.93 33.55 1.90
C ILE A 89 -23.48 33.62 3.35
N THR A 90 -24.32 34.19 4.21
CA THR A 90 -24.08 34.29 5.65
C THR A 90 -25.19 33.56 6.40
N LYS A 91 -24.80 32.77 7.40
CA LYS A 91 -25.70 31.98 8.24
C LYS A 91 -25.94 32.69 9.59
N TYR A 92 -27.18 32.65 10.07
CA TYR A 92 -27.56 33.11 11.41
C TYR A 92 -28.37 32.03 12.11
N TYR A 93 -28.08 31.84 13.37
CA TYR A 93 -28.73 30.90 14.26
C TYR A 93 -29.05 31.56 15.59
N VAL A 94 -29.69 30.86 16.51
CA VAL A 94 -30.07 31.38 17.84
C VAL A 94 -28.87 32.03 18.55
N GLU A 95 -27.68 31.46 18.43
CA GLU A 95 -26.43 31.99 18.99
C GLU A 95 -26.05 33.36 18.41
N ASN A 96 -26.58 33.72 17.24
CA ASN A 96 -26.40 35.03 16.60
C ASN A 96 -27.48 36.02 16.99
N GLY A 97 -28.40 35.65 17.89
CA GLY A 97 -29.43 36.50 18.45
C GLY A 97 -30.78 36.43 17.76
N ILE A 98 -31.02 35.47 16.88
CA ILE A 98 -32.37 35.19 16.38
C ILE A 98 -33.17 34.37 17.42
N GLN A 99 -34.48 34.50 17.39
CA GLN A 99 -35.39 33.96 18.41
C GLN A 99 -35.50 32.41 18.38
N SER A 100 -35.36 31.80 17.20
CA SER A 100 -35.38 30.36 16.97
C SER A 100 -34.70 30.04 15.66
N ASN A 101 -34.21 28.83 15.50
CA ASN A 101 -33.68 28.36 14.22
C ASN A 101 -34.79 27.97 13.23
N GLU A 102 -36.03 27.76 13.70
CA GLU A 102 -37.14 27.33 12.84
C GLU A 102 -38.02 28.54 12.47
N PHE A 103 -38.04 28.85 11.19
CA PHE A 103 -38.88 29.92 10.62
C PHE A 103 -40.15 29.32 9.99
N SER A 104 -41.25 30.08 10.09
CA SER A 104 -42.56 29.67 9.58
C SER A 104 -42.72 30.02 8.10
N ASP A 105 -43.51 29.20 7.40
CA ASP A 105 -43.80 29.39 5.97
C ASP A 105 -44.46 30.74 5.67
N GLY A 106 -43.88 31.48 4.72
CA GLY A 106 -44.38 32.77 4.28
C GLY A 106 -44.29 33.91 5.32
N ALA A 107 -43.72 33.62 6.50
CA ALA A 107 -43.71 34.57 7.63
C ALA A 107 -42.56 35.57 7.53
N ALA A 108 -42.48 36.35 6.44
CA ALA A 108 -41.49 37.41 6.22
C ALA A 108 -42.14 38.63 5.63
N CYS A 109 -41.87 39.85 6.19
CA CYS A 109 -42.27 41.12 5.63
C CYS A 109 -41.20 42.19 5.90
N ALA A 110 -41.24 43.25 5.15
CA ALA A 110 -40.38 44.42 5.33
C ALA A 110 -41.18 45.71 5.33
N THR A 111 -40.62 46.75 5.95
CA THR A 111 -41.16 48.11 5.80
C THR A 111 -41.09 48.56 4.34
N PRO A 112 -41.93 49.55 3.90
CA PRO A 112 -41.94 50.03 2.51
C PRO A 112 -40.59 50.49 1.98
N ASP A 113 -39.74 51.01 2.87
CA ASP A 113 -38.37 51.40 2.58
C ASP A 113 -37.35 50.24 2.68
N ARG A 114 -37.84 49.01 3.00
CA ARG A 114 -37.04 47.79 3.20
C ARG A 114 -35.92 47.92 4.23
N ARG A 115 -36.02 48.92 5.09
CA ARG A 115 -35.02 49.17 6.14
C ARG A 115 -35.15 48.18 7.28
N PHE A 116 -36.39 47.95 7.73
CA PHE A 116 -36.67 46.94 8.77
C PHE A 116 -37.26 45.69 8.14
N ILE A 117 -36.71 44.58 8.57
CA ILE A 117 -37.15 43.23 8.21
C ILE A 117 -37.79 42.59 9.42
N VAL A 118 -38.91 41.94 9.20
CA VAL A 118 -39.63 41.16 10.20
C VAL A 118 -39.75 39.74 9.69
N MET A 119 -39.26 38.80 10.46
CA MET A 119 -39.36 37.37 10.15
C MET A 119 -39.81 36.61 11.39
N ALA A 120 -40.80 35.75 11.23
CA ALA A 120 -41.38 34.97 12.34
C ALA A 120 -41.06 33.46 12.22
N GLY A 121 -41.04 32.81 13.35
CA GLY A 121 -40.82 31.38 13.50
C GLY A 121 -41.44 30.85 14.79
N THR A 122 -41.14 29.62 15.13
CA THR A 122 -41.72 28.88 16.28
C THR A 122 -41.45 29.57 17.63
N GLY A 123 -40.35 30.31 17.78
CA GLY A 123 -39.97 30.99 19.05
C GLY A 123 -40.45 32.46 19.12
N GLY A 124 -41.13 33.02 18.10
CA GLY A 124 -41.57 34.38 18.08
C GLY A 124 -41.21 35.18 16.83
N ILE A 125 -40.89 36.46 16.97
CA ILE A 125 -40.68 37.39 15.85
C ILE A 125 -39.28 38.04 15.97
N ASN A 126 -38.53 38.05 14.88
CA ASN A 126 -37.32 38.83 14.74
C ASN A 126 -37.63 40.14 14.00
N ILE A 127 -37.28 41.25 14.59
CA ILE A 127 -37.37 42.57 13.97
C ILE A 127 -35.97 43.17 13.99
N PHE A 128 -35.41 43.46 12.82
CA PHE A 128 -34.07 44.02 12.74
C PHE A 128 -33.90 44.99 11.58
N GLU A 129 -33.00 45.97 11.77
CA GLU A 129 -32.57 46.86 10.70
C GLU A 129 -31.45 46.17 9.92
N ALA A 130 -31.70 45.83 8.65
CA ALA A 130 -30.83 45.04 7.83
C ALA A 130 -29.41 45.62 7.68
N SER A 131 -29.29 46.96 7.61
CA SER A 131 -28.02 47.69 7.50
C SER A 131 -27.15 47.60 8.77
N ARG A 132 -27.77 47.36 9.93
CA ARG A 132 -27.08 47.27 11.23
C ARG A 132 -26.64 45.83 11.56
N VAL A 133 -27.11 44.87 10.84
CA VAL A 133 -26.64 43.49 11.02
C VAL A 133 -25.20 43.36 10.52
N LYS A 134 -24.26 43.59 11.41
CA LYS A 134 -22.82 43.45 11.14
C LYS A 134 -22.39 42.03 11.46
N GLN A 135 -21.56 41.49 10.61
CA GLN A 135 -20.79 40.32 10.99
C GLN A 135 -19.69 40.76 11.95
N HIS A 136 -19.64 40.18 13.11
CA HIS A 136 -18.47 40.34 13.98
C HIS A 136 -17.31 39.57 13.40
N PRO A 137 -16.12 40.17 13.24
CA PRO A 137 -14.96 39.41 12.81
C PRO A 137 -14.71 38.29 13.79
N TRP A 138 -14.57 37.10 13.25
CA TRP A 138 -14.31 35.90 14.06
C TRP A 138 -12.81 35.79 14.33
N ASN A 139 -12.37 36.32 15.49
CA ASN A 139 -10.98 36.31 15.90
C ASN A 139 -10.69 35.06 16.71
N ALA A 140 -10.74 33.91 16.06
CA ALA A 140 -10.38 32.65 16.68
C ALA A 140 -9.01 32.15 16.18
N THR A 141 -8.39 31.29 16.97
CA THR A 141 -7.17 30.57 16.57
C THR A 141 -7.38 29.08 16.78
N VAL A 142 -6.98 28.27 15.81
CA VAL A 142 -7.05 26.81 15.96
C VAL A 142 -5.94 26.32 16.87
N LYS A 143 -6.30 25.45 17.80
CA LYS A 143 -5.40 24.77 18.70
C LYS A 143 -5.61 23.25 18.63
N LEU A 144 -4.55 22.51 18.82
CA LEU A 144 -4.64 21.07 19.03
C LEU A 144 -5.01 20.83 20.50
N SER A 145 -6.28 20.54 20.76
CA SER A 145 -6.80 20.35 22.12
C SER A 145 -6.55 18.94 22.66
N GLY A 146 -6.41 17.97 21.79
CA GLY A 146 -6.14 16.58 22.15
C GLY A 146 -5.42 15.81 21.06
N PHE A 147 -4.67 14.82 21.47
CA PHE A 147 -4.04 13.82 20.63
C PHE A 147 -4.33 12.45 21.28
N LEU A 148 -4.99 11.55 20.55
CA LEU A 148 -5.33 10.23 21.04
C LEU A 148 -4.59 9.17 20.25
N LEU A 149 -3.96 8.23 20.96
CA LEU A 149 -3.46 6.98 20.42
C LEU A 149 -4.43 5.86 20.82
N GLY A 150 -5.16 5.33 19.85
CA GLY A 150 -6.33 4.50 20.15
C GLY A 150 -7.31 5.28 21.05
N ASN A 151 -7.58 4.80 22.23
CA ASN A 151 -8.50 5.45 23.19
C ASN A 151 -7.78 6.19 24.34
N LYS A 152 -6.45 6.41 24.23
CA LYS A 152 -5.68 7.06 25.31
C LYS A 152 -5.23 8.45 24.87
N HIS A 153 -5.48 9.45 25.72
CA HIS A 153 -4.93 10.78 25.49
C HIS A 153 -3.42 10.79 25.68
N VAL A 154 -2.73 11.42 24.75
CA VAL A 154 -1.29 11.67 24.85
C VAL A 154 -1.06 12.75 25.90
N VAL A 155 -0.22 12.43 26.88
CA VAL A 155 0.22 13.35 27.93
C VAL A 155 1.73 13.59 27.81
N PRO A 156 2.26 14.68 28.38
CA PRO A 156 3.69 14.94 28.39
C PRO A 156 4.51 13.74 28.88
N PHE A 157 5.65 13.49 28.24
CA PHE A 157 6.56 12.37 28.50
C PHE A 157 5.98 10.97 28.24
N MET A 158 4.78 10.87 27.65
CA MET A 158 4.24 9.58 27.19
C MET A 158 5.14 9.01 26.09
N LYS A 159 5.37 7.70 26.12
CA LYS A 159 6.23 7.00 25.18
C LYS A 159 5.42 6.24 24.14
N SER A 160 5.92 6.26 22.91
CA SER A 160 5.56 5.36 21.83
C SER A 160 6.80 4.50 21.53
N GLY A 161 6.80 3.26 22.00
CA GLY A 161 7.97 2.38 21.97
C GLY A 161 9.19 3.01 22.64
N SER A 162 10.27 3.25 21.91
CA SER A 162 11.51 3.89 22.40
C SER A 162 11.49 5.42 22.36
N TYR A 163 10.49 6.02 21.68
CA TYR A 163 10.43 7.48 21.49
C TYR A 163 9.48 8.12 22.50
N THR A 164 9.85 9.31 22.98
CA THR A 164 8.93 10.19 23.73
C THR A 164 8.07 10.94 22.71
N ILE A 165 6.73 10.81 22.80
CA ILE A 165 5.81 11.42 21.84
C ILE A 165 5.92 12.93 21.87
N THR A 166 5.91 13.50 23.07
CA THR A 166 6.07 14.93 23.32
C THR A 166 6.58 15.15 24.76
N GLU A 167 7.40 16.17 24.94
CA GLU A 167 7.85 16.61 26.26
C GLU A 167 6.94 17.70 26.86
N LYS A 168 6.17 18.37 26.00
CA LYS A 168 5.26 19.48 26.35
C LYS A 168 3.81 19.03 26.26
N GLY A 169 2.90 19.86 26.73
CA GLY A 169 1.48 19.67 26.48
C GLY A 169 1.17 19.66 24.98
N VAL A 170 0.20 18.85 24.55
CA VAL A 170 -0.22 18.70 23.15
C VAL A 170 -0.50 20.07 22.49
N TYR A 171 -1.06 20.99 23.25
CA TYR A 171 -1.40 22.34 22.84
C TYR A 171 -0.20 23.17 22.35
N ASP A 172 0.97 23.04 22.98
CA ASP A 172 2.20 23.81 22.68
C ASP A 172 3.23 23.03 21.86
N THR A 173 2.94 21.76 21.60
CA THR A 173 3.87 20.88 20.86
C THR A 173 3.78 21.18 19.37
N LYS A 174 4.97 21.29 18.77
CA LYS A 174 5.10 21.44 17.31
C LYS A 174 5.52 20.14 16.60
N GLU A 175 6.06 19.18 17.36
CA GLU A 175 6.60 17.96 16.79
C GLU A 175 6.26 16.76 17.68
N PHE A 176 5.70 15.72 17.08
CA PHE A 176 5.27 14.49 17.73
C PHE A 176 6.02 13.30 17.13
N HIS A 177 6.56 12.43 17.98
CA HIS A 177 7.29 11.23 17.58
C HIS A 177 6.50 9.97 17.89
N LEU A 178 6.18 9.19 16.86
CA LEU A 178 5.44 7.94 16.96
C LEU A 178 6.29 6.78 16.41
N THR A 179 6.08 5.58 16.92
CA THR A 179 6.59 4.35 16.32
C THR A 179 5.66 3.86 15.21
N HIS A 180 6.16 2.94 14.41
CA HIS A 180 5.37 2.28 13.36
C HIS A 180 4.15 1.52 13.89
N ASP A 181 4.15 1.10 15.16
CA ASP A 181 3.03 0.42 15.82
C ASP A 181 1.90 1.39 16.18
N ASP A 182 2.25 2.64 16.51
CA ASP A 182 1.32 3.71 16.91
C ASP A 182 0.96 4.62 15.72
N ASN A 183 0.78 4.05 14.54
CA ASN A 183 0.52 4.75 13.29
C ASN A 183 -0.95 5.11 13.04
N SER A 184 -1.80 4.86 14.02
CA SER A 184 -3.23 5.17 14.00
C SER A 184 -3.57 6.05 15.19
N PHE A 185 -4.05 7.27 14.93
CA PHE A 185 -4.29 8.27 15.94
C PHE A 185 -5.43 9.22 15.56
N THR A 186 -5.96 9.93 16.56
CA THR A 186 -6.99 10.96 16.37
C THR A 186 -6.50 12.29 16.92
N LEU A 187 -6.64 13.33 16.12
CA LEU A 187 -6.36 14.72 16.49
C LEU A 187 -7.65 15.41 16.87
N GLN A 188 -7.71 16.04 18.05
CA GLN A 188 -8.82 16.88 18.46
C GLN A 188 -8.43 18.35 18.31
N LEU A 189 -9.24 19.10 17.59
CA LEU A 189 -9.04 20.51 17.32
C LEU A 189 -10.02 21.35 18.13
N SER A 190 -9.62 22.55 18.50
CA SER A 190 -10.50 23.51 19.14
C SER A 190 -10.12 24.94 18.73
N THR A 191 -11.12 25.78 18.59
CA THR A 191 -10.92 27.24 18.38
C THR A 191 -10.96 28.01 19.69
N LEU A 192 -11.23 27.32 20.83
CA LEU A 192 -11.43 27.93 22.15
C LEU A 192 -12.54 28.99 22.17
N THR A 193 -13.46 28.90 21.23
CA THR A 193 -14.67 29.75 21.19
C THR A 193 -15.87 28.89 21.49
N TYR A 194 -16.78 29.44 22.29
CA TYR A 194 -18.00 28.71 22.68
C TYR A 194 -19.20 29.06 21.78
N ASN A 195 -19.04 30.11 20.94
CA ASN A 195 -20.09 30.54 20.02
C ASN A 195 -19.95 29.82 18.68
N ASN A 196 -21.08 29.43 18.11
CA ASN A 196 -21.17 28.83 16.76
C ASN A 196 -20.36 27.52 16.57
N VAL A 197 -20.19 26.75 17.59
CA VAL A 197 -19.37 25.53 17.57
C VAL A 197 -19.82 24.56 16.46
N GLU A 198 -21.13 24.42 16.29
CA GLU A 198 -21.72 23.55 15.27
C GLU A 198 -21.51 24.05 13.83
N GLN A 199 -21.16 25.33 13.65
CA GLN A 199 -20.92 25.94 12.34
C GLN A 199 -19.45 25.91 11.93
N ILE A 200 -18.57 25.55 12.85
CA ILE A 200 -17.13 25.52 12.62
C ILE A 200 -16.81 24.32 11.76
N VAL A 201 -16.19 24.57 10.61
CA VAL A 201 -15.64 23.57 9.71
C VAL A 201 -14.12 23.59 9.86
N TYR A 202 -13.56 22.53 10.34
CA TYR A 202 -12.10 22.36 10.36
C TYR A 202 -11.62 21.91 8.99
N ALA A 203 -10.52 22.47 8.54
CA ALA A 203 -9.85 22.06 7.31
C ALA A 203 -8.38 21.77 7.62
N TYR A 204 -7.87 20.71 7.01
CA TYR A 204 -6.49 20.30 7.17
C TYR A 204 -5.84 19.95 5.83
N SER A 205 -4.53 20.11 5.79
CA SER A 205 -3.66 19.71 4.69
C SER A 205 -2.46 18.96 5.27
N ILE A 206 -1.98 17.97 4.56
CA ILE A 206 -0.81 17.17 4.91
C ILE A 206 0.21 17.32 3.79
N ASN A 207 1.45 17.68 4.11
CA ASN A 207 2.54 17.83 3.16
C ASN A 207 2.21 18.75 1.96
N ASP A 208 1.43 19.80 2.23
CA ASP A 208 0.95 20.78 1.23
C ASP A 208 0.04 20.19 0.13
N GLU A 209 -0.61 19.04 0.42
CA GLU A 209 -1.68 18.52 -0.42
C GLU A 209 -2.93 19.43 -0.37
N GLU A 210 -3.96 19.10 -1.15
CA GLU A 210 -5.23 19.80 -1.16
C GLU A 210 -5.91 19.82 0.22
N TRP A 211 -6.56 20.96 0.53
CA TRP A 211 -7.29 21.14 1.78
C TRP A 211 -8.49 20.21 1.87
N ARG A 212 -8.52 19.38 2.89
CA ARG A 212 -9.63 18.47 3.21
C ARG A 212 -10.47 19.09 4.32
N LYS A 213 -11.77 19.20 4.09
CA LYS A 213 -12.73 19.75 5.05
C LYS A 213 -13.34 18.62 5.86
N VAL A 214 -13.43 18.83 7.18
CA VAL A 214 -14.18 17.98 8.10
C VAL A 214 -15.64 18.42 8.10
N GLN A 215 -16.56 17.52 8.41
CA GLN A 215 -17.98 17.86 8.53
C GLN A 215 -18.18 18.93 9.61
N SER A 216 -19.12 19.86 9.41
CA SER A 216 -19.48 20.90 10.38
C SER A 216 -19.81 20.31 11.75
N GLY A 217 -19.30 20.90 12.81
CA GLY A 217 -19.52 20.45 14.19
C GLY A 217 -18.61 19.31 14.63
N ILE A 218 -17.86 18.65 13.73
CA ILE A 218 -16.88 17.61 14.08
C ILE A 218 -15.51 18.27 14.26
N ASN A 219 -14.92 18.04 15.41
CA ASN A 219 -13.61 18.58 15.78
C ASN A 219 -12.50 17.53 15.86
N GLU A 220 -12.79 16.31 15.42
CA GLU A 220 -11.86 15.18 15.43
C GLU A 220 -11.46 14.76 14.02
N ILE A 221 -10.17 14.46 13.85
CA ILE A 221 -9.62 13.97 12.62
C ILE A 221 -8.85 12.67 12.93
N SER A 222 -9.35 11.56 12.42
CA SER A 222 -8.74 10.25 12.64
C SER A 222 -7.91 9.80 11.45
N PHE A 223 -6.74 9.30 11.73
CA PHE A 223 -5.81 8.72 10.76
C PHE A 223 -5.57 7.26 11.10
N SER A 224 -5.57 6.42 10.10
CA SER A 224 -5.33 4.98 10.25
C SER A 224 -4.16 4.54 9.36
N HIS A 225 -3.24 3.78 9.95
CA HIS A 225 -2.14 3.13 9.23
C HIS A 225 -1.25 4.08 8.40
N LEU A 226 -0.87 5.23 8.98
CA LEU A 226 0.10 6.11 8.34
C LEU A 226 1.45 5.38 8.20
N PRO A 227 2.02 5.29 6.99
CA PRO A 227 3.34 4.69 6.80
C PRO A 227 4.44 5.49 7.51
N PRO A 228 5.59 4.88 7.82
CA PRO A 228 6.72 5.60 8.38
C PRO A 228 7.14 6.77 7.48
N GLY A 229 7.30 7.95 8.10
CA GLY A 229 7.61 9.18 7.38
C GLY A 229 7.41 10.43 8.23
N THR A 230 7.71 11.58 7.67
CA THR A 230 7.48 12.89 8.28
C THR A 230 6.27 13.54 7.63
N TYR A 231 5.31 13.97 8.43
CA TYR A 231 4.05 14.55 8.00
C TYR A 231 3.92 15.97 8.55
N HIS A 232 3.87 16.95 7.65
CA HIS A 232 3.64 18.36 7.98
C HIS A 232 2.16 18.64 7.91
N PHE A 233 1.55 18.86 9.05
CA PHE A 233 0.13 19.18 9.20
C PHE A 233 -0.09 20.68 9.21
N LYS A 234 -1.02 21.15 8.40
CA LYS A 234 -1.55 22.51 8.41
C LYS A 234 -3.05 22.43 8.71
N VAL A 235 -3.51 23.13 9.72
CA VAL A 235 -4.92 23.12 10.11
C VAL A 235 -5.44 24.55 10.23
N LYS A 236 -6.68 24.77 9.80
CA LYS A 236 -7.41 26.02 9.97
C LYS A 236 -8.87 25.70 10.28
N ALA A 237 -9.57 26.65 10.84
CA ALA A 237 -11.00 26.57 11.01
C ALA A 237 -11.68 27.66 10.18
N ILE A 238 -12.86 27.35 9.68
CA ILE A 238 -13.68 28.20 8.83
C ILE A 238 -15.04 28.34 9.49
N CYS A 239 -15.49 29.56 9.69
CA CYS A 239 -16.82 29.85 10.20
C CYS A 239 -17.39 31.09 9.47
N ASN A 240 -18.54 30.92 8.82
CA ASN A 240 -19.21 32.03 8.12
C ASN A 240 -18.31 32.89 7.19
N ASN A 241 -17.50 32.23 6.36
CA ASN A 241 -16.52 32.85 5.43
C ASN A 241 -15.29 33.50 6.09
N TYR A 242 -15.14 33.43 7.41
CA TYR A 242 -13.91 33.79 8.11
C TYR A 242 -13.04 32.57 8.30
N GLU A 243 -11.75 32.73 8.07
CA GLU A 243 -10.75 31.68 8.28
C GLU A 243 -9.82 32.09 9.43
N THR A 244 -9.43 31.13 10.25
CA THR A 244 -8.40 31.33 11.27
C THR A 244 -7.01 31.37 10.66
N PRO A 245 -6.01 31.92 11.36
CA PRO A 245 -4.61 31.68 11.04
C PRO A 245 -4.31 30.18 11.00
N ILE A 246 -3.41 29.79 10.11
CA ILE A 246 -2.99 28.40 9.96
C ILE A 246 -2.14 27.98 11.17
N LYS A 247 -2.49 26.87 11.79
CA LYS A 247 -1.66 26.21 12.80
C LYS A 247 -0.90 25.08 12.14
N GLU A 248 0.42 25.08 12.31
CA GLU A 248 1.32 24.06 11.77
C GLU A 248 1.93 23.22 12.88
N PHE A 249 2.05 21.92 12.64
CA PHE A 249 2.77 20.97 13.47
C PHE A 249 3.22 19.75 12.64
N THR A 250 4.19 19.02 13.15
CA THR A 250 4.79 17.88 12.43
C THR A 250 4.58 16.60 13.23
N ILE A 251 4.24 15.52 12.54
CA ILE A 251 4.16 14.18 13.12
C ILE A 251 5.18 13.30 12.39
N ILE A 252 6.09 12.70 13.15
CA ILE A 252 7.12 11.81 12.64
C ILE A 252 6.80 10.39 13.07
N VAL A 253 6.49 9.53 12.11
CA VAL A 253 6.31 8.09 12.32
C VAL A 253 7.63 7.39 11.99
N HIS A 254 8.31 6.91 13.03
CA HIS A 254 9.60 6.24 12.89
C HIS A 254 9.44 4.83 12.29
N PRO A 255 10.31 4.43 11.37
CA PRO A 255 10.29 3.08 10.82
C PRO A 255 10.65 2.04 11.89
N ALA A 256 10.16 0.81 11.71
CA ALA A 256 10.57 -0.32 12.51
C ALA A 256 12.10 -0.54 12.44
N TRP A 257 12.70 -0.99 13.53
CA TRP A 257 14.15 -1.24 13.59
C TRP A 257 14.64 -2.19 12.47
N TYR A 258 13.80 -3.17 12.11
CA TYR A 258 14.09 -4.13 11.04
C TYR A 258 13.91 -3.56 9.62
N ALA A 259 13.28 -2.41 9.45
CA ALA A 259 13.12 -1.71 8.18
C ALA A 259 14.13 -0.57 7.98
N GLY A 260 14.95 -0.29 9.01
CA GLY A 260 15.98 0.74 9.00
C GLY A 260 17.13 0.42 8.03
N PHE A 261 17.96 1.42 7.76
CA PHE A 261 19.12 1.29 6.86
C PHE A 261 20.06 0.14 7.27
N TRP A 262 20.40 0.04 8.56
CA TRP A 262 21.29 -1.01 9.07
C TRP A 262 20.72 -2.42 8.93
N ALA A 263 19.42 -2.57 9.13
CA ALA A 263 18.76 -3.86 8.93
C ALA A 263 18.81 -4.30 7.46
N LYS A 264 18.62 -3.39 6.52
CA LYS A 264 18.77 -3.66 5.08
C LYS A 264 20.20 -4.08 4.72
N CYS A 265 21.21 -3.46 5.31
CA CYS A 265 22.61 -3.87 5.14
C CYS A 265 22.86 -5.30 5.66
N VAL A 266 22.30 -5.66 6.83
CA VAL A 266 22.41 -7.01 7.38
C VAL A 266 21.69 -8.03 6.47
N TYR A 267 20.50 -7.73 5.97
CA TYR A 267 19.80 -8.61 5.02
C TYR A 267 20.58 -8.82 3.74
N PHE A 268 21.19 -7.77 3.20
CA PHE A 268 22.04 -7.85 2.02
C PHE A 268 23.29 -8.72 2.29
N LEU A 269 23.92 -8.58 3.45
CA LEU A 269 25.06 -9.40 3.86
C LEU A 269 24.66 -10.88 3.97
N ILE A 270 23.54 -11.18 4.64
CA ILE A 270 23.03 -12.57 4.77
C ILE A 270 22.75 -13.15 3.38
N PHE A 271 22.09 -12.38 2.52
CA PHE A 271 21.80 -12.82 1.14
C PHE A 271 23.08 -13.13 0.35
N PHE A 272 24.08 -12.27 0.48
CA PHE A 272 25.39 -12.48 -0.17
C PHE A 272 26.11 -13.73 0.37
N LEU A 273 26.06 -13.98 1.68
CA LEU A 273 26.63 -15.18 2.29
C LEU A 273 25.91 -16.47 1.82
N LEU A 274 24.57 -16.42 1.71
CA LEU A 274 23.79 -17.53 1.19
C LEU A 274 24.12 -17.85 -0.28
N ILE A 275 24.26 -16.83 -1.11
CA ILE A 275 24.68 -17.02 -2.50
C ILE A 275 26.08 -17.63 -2.56
N ASN A 276 27.04 -17.13 -1.78
CA ASN A 276 28.39 -17.70 -1.72
C ASN A 276 28.37 -19.16 -1.24
N ALA A 277 27.60 -19.47 -0.21
CA ALA A 277 27.44 -20.83 0.29
C ALA A 277 26.84 -21.76 -0.79
N TYR A 278 25.80 -21.28 -1.48
CA TYR A 278 25.18 -22.01 -2.60
C TYR A 278 26.17 -22.27 -3.74
N MET A 279 26.92 -21.25 -4.16
CA MET A 279 27.92 -21.38 -5.22
C MET A 279 29.05 -22.37 -4.82
N ARG A 280 29.51 -22.30 -3.56
CA ARG A 280 30.50 -23.27 -3.04
C ARG A 280 29.96 -24.69 -3.01
N HIS A 281 28.70 -24.85 -2.59
CA HIS A 281 28.05 -26.17 -2.59
C HIS A 281 27.92 -26.73 -4.00
N ARG A 282 27.50 -25.90 -4.95
CA ARG A 282 27.37 -26.31 -6.34
C ARG A 282 28.71 -26.69 -6.97
N LYS A 283 29.77 -25.91 -6.65
CA LYS A 283 31.13 -26.19 -7.12
C LYS A 283 31.67 -27.52 -6.59
N ARG A 284 31.42 -27.81 -5.31
CA ARG A 284 31.75 -29.14 -4.73
C ARG A 284 31.01 -30.27 -5.42
N GLN A 285 29.74 -30.15 -5.70
CA GLN A 285 28.98 -31.17 -6.42
C GLN A 285 29.52 -31.38 -7.84
N GLU A 286 29.98 -30.35 -8.54
CA GLU A 286 30.62 -30.50 -9.86
C GLU A 286 31.96 -31.24 -9.75
N GLU A 287 32.79 -30.91 -8.77
CA GLU A 287 34.05 -31.58 -8.49
C GLU A 287 33.83 -33.06 -8.15
N ASP A 288 32.87 -33.38 -7.29
CA ASP A 288 32.53 -34.76 -6.92
C ASP A 288 32.01 -35.58 -8.14
N ARG A 289 31.21 -34.93 -9.01
CA ARG A 289 30.76 -35.57 -10.27
C ARG A 289 31.91 -35.86 -11.23
N LEU A 290 32.84 -34.93 -11.36
CA LEU A 290 34.04 -35.14 -12.22
C LEU A 290 34.91 -36.28 -11.68
N VAL A 291 35.16 -36.35 -10.37
CA VAL A 291 35.92 -37.44 -9.73
C VAL A 291 35.22 -38.79 -9.96
N LEU A 292 33.87 -38.82 -9.76
CA LEU A 292 33.10 -40.04 -9.99
C LEU A 292 33.17 -40.48 -11.46
N GLN A 293 33.07 -39.58 -12.43
CA GLN A 293 33.22 -39.88 -13.86
C GLN A 293 34.60 -40.44 -14.19
N GLN A 294 35.66 -39.88 -13.60
CA GLN A 294 37.02 -40.37 -13.79
C GLN A 294 37.18 -41.78 -13.23
N HIS A 295 36.61 -42.08 -12.07
CA HIS A 295 36.62 -43.44 -11.51
C HIS A 295 35.90 -44.45 -12.39
N ILE A 296 34.69 -44.10 -12.86
CA ILE A 296 33.91 -44.97 -13.77
C ILE A 296 34.69 -45.23 -15.05
N HIS A 297 35.29 -44.19 -15.65
CA HIS A 297 36.05 -44.32 -16.89
C HIS A 297 37.32 -45.17 -16.70
N ALA A 298 38.01 -45.03 -15.56
CA ALA A 298 39.16 -45.87 -15.21
C ALA A 298 38.75 -47.35 -15.03
N GLU A 299 37.62 -47.64 -14.41
CA GLU A 299 37.05 -48.98 -14.25
C GLU A 299 36.68 -49.59 -15.59
N GLU A 300 35.96 -48.83 -16.46
CA GLU A 300 35.58 -49.29 -17.81
C GLU A 300 36.83 -49.64 -18.65
N MET A 301 37.85 -48.77 -18.63
CA MET A 301 39.12 -49.01 -19.31
C MET A 301 39.83 -50.25 -18.75
N GLY A 302 39.80 -50.45 -17.43
CA GLY A 302 40.32 -51.64 -16.79
C GLY A 302 39.62 -52.91 -17.28
N GLU A 303 38.29 -52.92 -17.31
CA GLU A 303 37.48 -54.05 -17.78
C GLU A 303 37.71 -54.33 -19.28
N ALA A 304 37.72 -53.26 -20.12
CA ALA A 304 37.98 -53.44 -21.55
C ALA A 304 39.35 -54.06 -21.83
N LYS A 305 40.40 -53.62 -21.11
CA LYS A 305 41.75 -54.17 -21.18
C LYS A 305 41.77 -55.63 -20.78
N LEU A 306 41.02 -56.00 -19.76
CA LEU A 306 40.92 -57.33 -19.28
C LEU A 306 40.20 -58.29 -20.27
N ARG A 307 39.09 -57.83 -20.89
CA ARG A 307 38.37 -58.59 -21.93
C ARG A 307 39.24 -58.82 -23.15
N PHE A 308 40.01 -57.81 -23.56
CA PHE A 308 40.94 -57.91 -24.65
C PHE A 308 41.99 -59.01 -24.43
N PHE A 309 42.64 -59.05 -23.25
CA PHE A 309 43.59 -60.05 -22.93
C PHE A 309 43.01 -61.46 -22.85
N MET A 310 41.74 -61.61 -22.41
CA MET A 310 41.08 -62.92 -22.39
C MET A 310 40.86 -63.49 -23.79
N ASN A 311 40.37 -62.66 -24.67
CA ASN A 311 40.08 -63.07 -26.04
C ASN A 311 41.36 -63.46 -26.73
N ILE A 312 42.42 -62.67 -26.65
CA ILE A 312 43.71 -62.99 -27.22
C ILE A 312 44.28 -64.27 -26.63
N SER A 313 44.18 -64.52 -25.31
CA SER A 313 44.68 -65.76 -24.71
C SER A 313 43.95 -67.01 -25.24
N HIS A 314 42.62 -66.90 -25.46
CA HIS A 314 41.85 -67.97 -26.06
C HIS A 314 42.18 -68.19 -27.52
N GLU A 315 42.34 -67.09 -28.29
CA GLU A 315 42.65 -67.12 -29.72
C GLU A 315 44.07 -67.64 -30.01
N ILE A 316 45.05 -67.46 -29.09
CA ILE A 316 46.39 -67.98 -29.23
C ILE A 316 46.46 -69.43 -28.76
N ARG A 317 45.72 -69.76 -27.67
CA ARG A 317 45.75 -71.14 -27.14
C ARG A 317 45.27 -72.16 -28.20
N THR A 318 44.23 -71.89 -28.92
CA THR A 318 43.62 -72.80 -29.87
C THR A 318 44.59 -73.20 -31.00
N PRO A 319 45.20 -72.22 -31.79
CA PRO A 319 46.16 -72.68 -32.82
C PRO A 319 47.41 -73.30 -32.27
N LEU A 320 47.85 -72.87 -31.07
CA LEU A 320 49.04 -73.51 -30.44
C LEU A 320 48.80 -74.92 -30.05
N THR A 321 47.60 -75.23 -29.48
CA THR A 321 47.21 -76.64 -29.18
C THR A 321 47.09 -77.50 -30.44
N LEU A 322 46.54 -76.91 -31.54
CA LEU A 322 46.44 -77.57 -32.83
C LEU A 322 47.82 -77.86 -33.47
N LEU A 323 48.84 -77.01 -33.21
CA LEU A 323 50.22 -77.29 -33.63
C LEU A 323 50.95 -78.31 -32.81
N LEU A 324 50.71 -78.33 -31.45
CA LEU A 324 51.36 -79.31 -30.55
C LEU A 324 50.97 -80.76 -30.85
N THR A 325 49.72 -81.03 -31.18
CA THR A 325 49.22 -82.38 -31.44
C THR A 325 49.96 -83.04 -32.62
N PRO A 326 50.04 -82.46 -33.84
CA PRO A 326 50.82 -83.11 -34.95
C PRO A 326 52.30 -83.10 -34.67
N LEU A 327 52.84 -82.09 -33.95
CA LEU A 327 54.25 -82.03 -33.59
C LEU A 327 54.65 -83.21 -32.69
N LEU A 328 53.79 -83.58 -31.69
CA LEU A 328 54.00 -84.75 -30.85
C LEU A 328 53.93 -86.08 -31.64
N SER A 329 53.10 -86.16 -32.70
CA SER A 329 53.09 -87.29 -33.57
C SER A 329 54.40 -87.42 -34.37
N LEU A 330 54.88 -86.27 -34.93
CA LEU A 330 56.16 -86.27 -35.66
C LEU A 330 57.35 -86.63 -34.79
N ILE A 331 57.41 -86.24 -33.53
CA ILE A 331 58.43 -86.58 -32.56
C ILE A 331 58.45 -88.12 -32.31
N LYS A 332 57.28 -88.74 -32.35
CA LYS A 332 57.15 -90.20 -32.14
C LYS A 332 57.49 -91.06 -33.38
N GLU A 333 57.15 -90.54 -34.56
CA GLU A 333 57.24 -91.34 -35.82
C GLU A 333 58.56 -91.13 -36.56
N ASP A 334 59.21 -90.01 -36.49
CA ASP A 334 60.47 -89.69 -37.18
C ASP A 334 61.68 -90.10 -36.30
N LYS A 335 62.54 -91.00 -36.83
CA LYS A 335 63.73 -91.50 -36.13
C LYS A 335 65.03 -90.81 -36.51
N ASP A 336 64.99 -89.78 -37.31
CA ASP A 336 66.16 -89.00 -37.71
C ASP A 336 66.61 -88.06 -36.56
N PRO A 337 67.86 -88.28 -36.03
CA PRO A 337 68.34 -87.58 -34.83
C PRO A 337 68.40 -86.00 -35.04
N HIS A 338 68.66 -85.58 -36.28
CA HIS A 338 68.75 -84.13 -36.56
C HIS A 338 67.37 -83.44 -36.56
N ARG A 339 66.36 -84.11 -37.16
CA ARG A 339 64.99 -83.62 -37.18
C ARG A 339 64.30 -83.71 -35.83
N GLN A 340 64.56 -84.74 -35.05
CA GLN A 340 64.06 -84.85 -33.67
C GLN A 340 64.53 -83.71 -32.81
N SER A 341 65.79 -83.28 -32.90
CA SER A 341 66.26 -82.09 -32.17
C SER A 341 65.51 -80.77 -32.49
N ILE A 342 65.11 -80.67 -33.77
CA ILE A 342 64.32 -79.51 -34.22
C ILE A 342 62.89 -79.63 -33.70
N TYR A 343 62.25 -80.75 -33.73
CA TYR A 343 60.89 -80.98 -33.22
C TYR A 343 60.85 -80.80 -31.68
N ASP A 344 61.82 -81.23 -30.94
CA ASP A 344 61.94 -81.01 -29.53
C ASP A 344 62.13 -79.54 -29.17
N LEU A 345 62.88 -78.80 -29.98
CA LEU A 345 62.98 -77.32 -29.83
C LEU A 345 61.67 -76.61 -30.08
N MET A 346 60.93 -77.00 -31.13
CA MET A 346 59.60 -76.44 -31.44
C MET A 346 58.59 -76.79 -30.33
N HIS A 347 58.62 -78.03 -29.84
CA HIS A 347 57.73 -78.48 -28.73
C HIS A 347 57.97 -77.64 -27.45
N ARG A 348 59.24 -77.55 -27.02
CA ARG A 348 59.62 -76.75 -25.85
C ARG A 348 59.23 -75.30 -25.96
N ASN A 349 59.41 -74.70 -27.15
CA ASN A 349 59.01 -73.33 -27.36
C ASN A 349 57.47 -73.13 -27.34
N SER A 350 56.72 -74.06 -27.91
CA SER A 350 55.28 -74.04 -27.89
C SER A 350 54.71 -74.22 -26.50
N GLU A 351 55.26 -75.17 -25.74
CA GLU A 351 54.93 -75.35 -24.29
C GLU A 351 55.25 -74.07 -23.46
N ARG A 352 56.40 -73.47 -23.74
CA ARG A 352 56.78 -72.19 -23.08
C ARG A 352 55.79 -71.08 -23.34
N ILE A 353 55.30 -70.93 -24.57
CA ILE A 353 54.31 -69.95 -24.93
C ILE A 353 53.00 -70.28 -24.22
N LEU A 354 52.55 -71.53 -24.22
CA LEU A 354 51.33 -71.97 -23.51
C LEU A 354 51.42 -71.68 -21.99
N HIS A 355 52.60 -71.94 -21.42
CA HIS A 355 52.85 -71.68 -20.02
C HIS A 355 52.81 -70.22 -19.69
N LEU A 356 53.38 -69.34 -20.53
CA LEU A 356 53.30 -67.84 -20.37
C LEU A 356 51.89 -67.36 -20.47
N ILE A 357 51.07 -67.88 -21.38
CA ILE A 357 49.64 -67.54 -21.51
C ILE A 357 48.86 -67.93 -20.26
N ASN A 358 49.12 -69.18 -19.74
CA ASN A 358 48.50 -69.65 -18.52
C ASN A 358 48.93 -68.83 -17.29
N GLN A 359 50.17 -68.44 -17.12
CA GLN A 359 50.67 -67.55 -16.06
C GLN A 359 50.00 -66.19 -16.14
N MET A 360 49.83 -65.68 -17.32
CA MET A 360 49.15 -64.41 -17.53
C MET A 360 47.67 -64.48 -17.13
N MET A 361 47.00 -65.62 -17.34
CA MET A 361 45.62 -65.87 -16.91
C MET A 361 45.52 -66.09 -15.40
N ASP A 362 46.53 -66.72 -14.74
CA ASP A 362 46.54 -66.93 -13.32
C ASP A 362 46.87 -65.72 -12.49
N LEU A 363 47.74 -64.77 -12.99
CA LEU A 363 47.96 -63.47 -12.39
C LEU A 363 46.65 -62.74 -12.25
N ARG A 364 45.73 -62.84 -13.21
CA ARG A 364 44.41 -62.25 -13.16
C ARG A 364 43.46 -62.84 -12.11
N LYS A 365 43.52 -64.11 -11.80
CA LYS A 365 42.74 -64.78 -10.72
C LYS A 365 43.10 -64.16 -9.37
N ILE A 366 44.38 -63.76 -9.22
CA ILE A 366 44.86 -63.05 -8.04
C ILE A 366 44.32 -61.64 -7.93
N ASP A 367 44.31 -60.88 -9.02
CA ASP A 367 43.80 -59.54 -9.06
C ASP A 367 42.29 -59.45 -8.79
N LYS A 368 41.50 -60.43 -9.13
CA LYS A 368 40.04 -60.52 -8.81
C LYS A 368 39.75 -61.07 -7.39
N GLY A 369 40.74 -61.23 -6.53
CA GLY A 369 40.52 -61.63 -5.15
C GLY A 369 39.99 -63.09 -4.97
N ASN A 370 39.97 -63.91 -6.04
CA ASN A 370 39.35 -65.21 -6.07
C ASN A 370 40.36 -66.40 -5.86
N THR A 371 41.55 -66.12 -5.35
CA THR A 371 42.52 -67.11 -5.00
C THR A 371 42.61 -67.35 -3.50
N GLN A 372 42.08 -68.46 -3.01
CA GLN A 372 42.47 -68.94 -1.72
C GLN A 372 43.96 -69.36 -1.82
N ILE A 373 44.81 -68.53 -1.22
CA ILE A 373 46.23 -68.93 -1.03
C ILE A 373 46.24 -70.09 -0.02
N GLY A 374 46.36 -71.27 -0.54
CA GLY A 374 46.55 -72.46 0.30
C GLY A 374 47.82 -72.33 1.16
N ARG A 375 47.67 -72.33 2.48
CA ARG A 375 48.78 -72.37 3.41
C ARG A 375 49.56 -73.67 3.13
N ALA A 376 50.69 -73.51 2.51
CA ALA A 376 51.67 -74.60 2.51
C ALA A 376 52.16 -74.79 3.94
N SER A 377 51.85 -75.94 4.57
CA SER A 377 52.41 -76.31 5.83
C SER A 377 53.89 -76.68 5.60
N CYS A 378 54.77 -75.84 6.13
CA CYS A 378 56.17 -76.25 6.32
C CYS A 378 56.21 -77.40 7.36
N ARG A 379 56.74 -78.59 6.95
CA ARG A 379 57.44 -79.55 7.78
C ARG A 379 58.89 -79.61 7.34
#